data_8096ac7d045d99331584c8ff2920371f
#
_entry.id   8096ac7d045d99331584c8ff2920371f
#
_cell.length_a   1.000
_cell.length_b   1.000
_cell.length_c   1.000
_cell.angle_alpha   90.00
_cell.angle_beta   90.00
_cell.angle_gamma   90.00
#
_symmetry.space_group_name_H-M   'P 1'
#
loop_
_entity.id
_entity.type
_entity.pdbx_description
1 polymer ?
#
loop_
_entity_poly.entity_id
_entity_poly.type
_entity_poly.pdbx_seq_one_letter_code
_entity_poly.pdbx_strand_id
1 'polypeptide(L)'
;MKKQLYCGSSCVKYILEKNLIDTDNIKSDMIWISELALSLKQNGLSNLHIYCYNSKLYTEFINAKINLSFDGFKYLKELENQNIQIVEKNISINSFASEIDNCKYMILCVESSVFNNDTSMVGGHYVILNGRKGNKVKVINPIKEKYEIKTLNINFLIKACKDYGAWRIIIMEEKR
;
A
#
# COMPACT_ATOMS: atom_id res chain seq x y z
N MET A 1 1.90 -4.94 27.15
CA MET A 1 0.78 -4.97 26.18
C MET A 1 1.36 -4.90 24.77
N LYS A 2 1.05 -5.87 23.88
CA LYS A 2 1.41 -5.75 22.47
C LYS A 2 0.60 -4.61 21.84
N LYS A 3 1.28 -3.67 21.21
CA LYS A 3 0.65 -2.53 20.55
C LYS A 3 -0.07 -3.03 19.29
N GLN A 4 -1.36 -2.75 19.14
CA GLN A 4 -2.12 -3.16 17.95
C GLN A 4 -1.58 -2.43 16.73
N LEU A 5 -1.29 -3.16 15.64
CA LEU A 5 -0.81 -2.59 14.39
C LEU A 5 -1.98 -2.08 13.54
N TYR A 6 -1.85 -0.89 12.94
CA TYR A 6 -2.72 -0.44 11.86
C TYR A 6 -2.50 -1.28 10.59
N CYS A 7 -3.46 -1.25 9.67
CA CYS A 7 -3.39 -2.06 8.44
C CYS A 7 -2.13 -1.79 7.60
N GLY A 8 -1.68 -0.53 7.52
CA GLY A 8 -0.43 -0.16 6.84
C GLY A 8 0.79 -0.80 7.49
N SER A 9 0.94 -0.67 8.80
CA SER A 9 2.02 -1.30 9.58
C SER A 9 2.00 -2.82 9.47
N SER A 10 0.81 -3.42 9.46
CA SER A 10 0.64 -4.86 9.28
C SER A 10 1.07 -5.33 7.88
N CYS A 11 0.80 -4.53 6.83
CA CYS A 11 1.31 -4.83 5.48
C CYS A 11 2.84 -4.80 5.43
N VAL A 12 3.47 -3.78 6.00
CA VAL A 12 4.94 -3.68 6.07
C VAL A 12 5.51 -4.88 6.82
N LYS A 13 4.98 -5.17 8.00
CA LYS A 13 5.41 -6.32 8.82
C LYS A 13 5.35 -7.62 8.03
N TYR A 14 4.22 -7.93 7.39
CA TYR A 14 4.06 -9.14 6.60
C TYR A 14 5.14 -9.29 5.52
N ILE A 15 5.41 -8.20 4.78
CA ILE A 15 6.36 -8.21 3.68
C ILE A 15 7.78 -8.42 4.20
N LEU A 16 8.17 -7.75 5.29
CA LEU A 16 9.50 -7.91 5.89
C LEU A 16 9.70 -9.32 6.43
N GLU A 17 8.73 -9.88 7.16
CA GLU A 17 8.76 -11.27 7.64
C GLU A 17 8.92 -12.27 6.47
N LYS A 18 8.22 -12.05 5.34
CA LYS A 18 8.35 -12.89 4.14
C LYS A 18 9.71 -12.76 3.43
N ASN A 19 10.46 -11.73 3.72
CA ASN A 19 11.85 -11.53 3.26
C ASN A 19 12.87 -11.84 4.36
N LEU A 20 12.48 -12.48 5.46
CA LEU A 20 13.34 -12.87 6.60
C LEU A 20 14.03 -11.65 7.26
N ILE A 21 13.39 -10.52 7.26
CA ILE A 21 13.86 -9.26 7.86
C ILE A 21 13.20 -9.11 9.23
N ASP A 22 13.98 -8.66 10.21
CA ASP A 22 13.49 -8.37 11.56
C ASP A 22 12.41 -7.27 11.54
N THR A 23 11.38 -7.46 12.36
CA THR A 23 10.21 -6.59 12.42
C THR A 23 9.96 -5.94 13.79
N ASP A 24 10.87 -6.10 14.74
CA ASP A 24 10.69 -5.62 16.11
C ASP A 24 10.58 -4.09 16.21
N ASN A 25 11.19 -3.38 15.27
CA ASN A 25 11.26 -1.92 15.24
C ASN A 25 10.21 -1.26 14.34
N ILE A 26 9.21 -2.01 13.84
CA ILE A 26 8.19 -1.43 12.97
C ILE A 26 7.26 -0.51 13.76
N LYS A 27 7.09 0.72 13.26
CA LYS A 27 6.12 1.68 13.79
C LYS A 27 4.70 1.11 13.67
N SER A 28 3.91 1.14 14.77
CA SER A 28 2.60 0.48 14.84
C SER A 28 1.46 1.22 14.15
N ASP A 29 1.62 2.51 13.89
CA ASP A 29 0.58 3.46 13.52
C ASP A 29 0.83 4.14 12.15
N MET A 30 1.53 3.46 11.24
CA MET A 30 1.75 3.97 9.88
C MET A 30 0.43 3.99 9.10
N ILE A 31 0.07 5.15 8.60
CA ILE A 31 -1.17 5.40 7.87
C ILE A 31 -0.94 6.00 6.47
N TRP A 32 0.26 6.52 6.19
CA TRP A 32 0.58 7.14 4.91
C TRP A 32 1.35 6.19 4.00
N ILE A 33 1.02 6.19 2.70
CA ILE A 33 1.74 5.37 1.71
C ILE A 33 3.24 5.67 1.70
N SER A 34 3.61 6.94 1.92
CA SER A 34 5.00 7.39 2.03
C SER A 34 5.72 6.81 3.25
N GLU A 35 5.05 6.76 4.42
CA GLU A 35 5.62 6.10 5.62
C GLU A 35 5.88 4.61 5.38
N LEU A 36 4.92 3.93 4.72
CA LEU A 36 5.05 2.50 4.41
C LEU A 36 6.27 2.27 3.51
N ALA A 37 6.41 3.06 2.44
CA ALA A 37 7.52 2.94 1.51
C ALA A 37 8.87 3.24 2.18
N LEU A 38 8.96 4.29 3.00
CA LEU A 38 10.16 4.60 3.77
C LEU A 38 10.52 3.49 4.75
N SER A 39 9.53 2.95 5.46
CA SER A 39 9.77 1.85 6.39
C SER A 39 10.29 0.60 5.67
N LEU A 40 9.74 0.25 4.52
CA LEU A 40 10.25 -0.86 3.69
C LEU A 40 11.69 -0.60 3.23
N LYS A 41 11.98 0.62 2.76
CA LYS A 41 13.32 1.02 2.30
C LYS A 41 14.36 1.00 3.41
N GLN A 42 14.04 1.57 4.57
CA GLN A 42 14.92 1.61 5.74
C GLN A 42 15.22 0.23 6.30
N ASN A 43 14.33 -0.74 6.09
CA ASN A 43 14.53 -2.14 6.45
C ASN A 43 15.13 -2.99 5.31
N GLY A 44 15.76 -2.36 4.30
CA GLY A 44 16.59 -3.05 3.33
C GLY A 44 15.92 -3.45 2.02
N LEU A 45 14.65 -3.13 1.79
CA LEU A 45 14.00 -3.35 0.51
C LEU A 45 14.30 -2.18 -0.44
N SER A 46 15.18 -2.40 -1.41
CA SER A 46 15.71 -1.32 -2.26
C SER A 46 14.87 -1.04 -3.50
N ASN A 47 14.24 -2.05 -4.07
CA ASN A 47 13.57 -1.96 -5.37
C ASN A 47 12.06 -1.67 -5.22
N LEU A 48 11.74 -0.41 -4.85
CA LEU A 48 10.39 0.07 -4.57
C LEU A 48 9.96 1.15 -5.58
N HIS A 49 8.72 1.05 -6.06
CA HIS A 49 8.08 2.07 -6.88
C HIS A 49 6.73 2.47 -6.26
N ILE A 50 6.44 3.76 -6.19
CA ILE A 50 5.14 4.27 -5.76
C ILE A 50 4.40 4.78 -7.00
N TYR A 51 3.23 4.21 -7.26
CA TYR A 51 2.33 4.67 -8.31
C TYR A 51 1.02 5.21 -7.73
N CYS A 52 0.45 6.20 -8.39
CA CYS A 52 -0.90 6.70 -8.14
C CYS A 52 -1.62 6.96 -9.46
N TYR A 53 -2.95 7.01 -9.40
CA TYR A 53 -3.76 7.40 -10.55
C TYR A 53 -3.90 8.92 -10.66
N ASN A 54 -3.96 9.60 -9.52
CA ASN A 54 -4.13 11.05 -9.44
C ASN A 54 -3.39 11.61 -8.23
N SER A 55 -2.28 12.29 -8.47
CA SER A 55 -1.45 12.90 -7.41
C SER A 55 -2.13 14.11 -6.76
N LYS A 56 -3.04 14.80 -7.46
CA LYS A 56 -3.79 15.95 -6.92
C LYS A 56 -4.64 15.55 -5.71
N LEU A 57 -5.27 14.37 -5.75
CA LEU A 57 -6.00 13.84 -4.60
C LEU A 57 -5.13 13.71 -3.36
N TYR A 58 -3.87 13.32 -3.53
CA TYR A 58 -2.92 13.24 -2.41
C TYR A 58 -2.56 14.63 -1.89
N THR A 59 -2.30 15.57 -2.79
CA THR A 59 -1.98 16.96 -2.44
C THR A 59 -3.18 17.65 -1.78
N GLU A 60 -4.37 17.45 -2.31
CA GLU A 60 -5.62 17.98 -1.73
C GLU A 60 -5.93 17.35 -0.37
N PHE A 61 -5.71 16.04 -0.23
CA PHE A 61 -5.89 15.33 1.03
C PHE A 61 -4.85 15.75 2.09
N ILE A 62 -3.60 15.96 1.68
CA ILE A 62 -2.58 16.55 2.53
C ILE A 62 -2.98 17.99 2.89
N ASN A 63 -3.36 18.83 1.91
CA ASN A 63 -3.75 20.22 2.14
C ASN A 63 -5.00 20.33 3.01
N ALA A 64 -6.01 19.49 2.84
CA ALA A 64 -7.20 19.46 3.69
C ALA A 64 -6.90 19.06 5.14
N LYS A 65 -5.85 18.25 5.35
CA LYS A 65 -5.37 17.84 6.68
C LYS A 65 -4.26 18.74 7.25
N ILE A 66 -3.85 19.76 6.54
CA ILE A 66 -2.86 20.76 7.01
C ILE A 66 -3.26 21.42 8.34
N ASN A 67 -4.51 21.41 8.69
CA ASN A 67 -4.98 21.84 10.03
C ASN A 67 -4.88 20.76 11.13
N LEU A 68 -4.38 19.55 10.82
CA LEU A 68 -4.36 18.42 11.73
C LEU A 68 -3.01 17.67 11.80
N SER A 69 -1.88 18.40 11.96
CA SER A 69 -0.51 17.83 12.15
C SER A 69 0.09 17.00 11.01
N PHE A 70 0.85 17.48 10.29
CA PHE A 70 1.98 17.70 9.44
C PHE A 70 2.99 16.62 9.09
N ASP A 71 2.80 15.28 9.39
CA ASP A 71 3.80 14.25 9.07
C ASP A 71 3.88 13.88 7.58
N GLY A 72 2.80 14.08 6.82
CA GLY A 72 2.75 13.70 5.41
C GLY A 72 3.78 14.39 4.49
N PHE A 73 4.05 15.69 4.70
CA PHE A 73 5.06 16.42 3.92
C PHE A 73 6.50 16.04 4.27
N LYS A 74 6.73 15.75 5.54
CA LYS A 74 8.03 15.25 6.01
C LYS A 74 8.39 13.97 5.30
N TYR A 75 7.44 13.05 5.17
CA TYR A 75 7.66 11.78 4.49
C TYR A 75 7.83 11.92 2.98
N LEU A 76 7.13 12.85 2.33
CA LEU A 76 7.36 13.13 0.90
C LEU A 76 8.76 13.61 0.61
N LYS A 77 9.25 14.58 1.41
CA LYS A 77 10.62 15.08 1.28
C LYS A 77 11.65 13.99 1.56
N GLU A 78 11.37 13.12 2.52
CA GLU A 78 12.24 12.00 2.82
C GLU A 78 12.27 10.95 1.71
N LEU A 79 11.14 10.69 1.03
CA LEU A 79 11.10 9.84 -0.16
C LEU A 79 12.02 10.37 -1.27
N GLU A 80 11.99 11.68 -1.54
CA GLU A 80 12.88 12.31 -2.50
C GLU A 80 14.34 12.12 -2.14
N ASN A 81 14.69 12.33 -0.86
CA ASN A 81 16.06 12.11 -0.33
C ASN A 81 16.51 10.65 -0.49
N GLN A 82 15.58 9.68 -0.44
CA GLN A 82 15.84 8.25 -0.62
C GLN A 82 15.75 7.81 -2.10
N ASN A 83 15.62 8.75 -3.03
CA ASN A 83 15.41 8.49 -4.46
C ASN A 83 14.18 7.61 -4.76
N ILE A 84 13.12 7.73 -3.96
CA ILE A 84 11.84 7.07 -4.21
C ILE A 84 10.90 8.11 -4.82
N GLN A 85 10.53 7.90 -6.07
CA GLN A 85 9.63 8.81 -6.78
C GLN A 85 8.18 8.32 -6.73
N ILE A 86 7.26 9.29 -6.66
CA ILE A 86 5.84 9.06 -6.86
C ILE A 86 5.53 9.35 -8.33
N VAL A 87 5.02 8.35 -9.02
CA VAL A 87 4.72 8.42 -10.46
C VAL A 87 3.23 8.31 -10.71
N GLU A 88 2.65 9.28 -11.41
CA GLU A 88 1.29 9.15 -11.90
C GLU A 88 1.24 8.11 -13.03
N LYS A 89 0.39 7.12 -12.84
CA LYS A 89 0.23 6.04 -13.80
C LYS A 89 -1.23 5.64 -13.91
N ASN A 90 -1.76 5.71 -15.13
CA ASN A 90 -3.13 5.31 -15.39
C ASN A 90 -3.38 3.87 -14.93
N ILE A 91 -4.57 3.62 -14.41
CA ILE A 91 -5.00 2.29 -13.97
C ILE A 91 -6.06 1.76 -14.95
N SER A 92 -5.70 0.72 -15.67
CA SER A 92 -6.59 -0.10 -16.49
C SER A 92 -6.42 -1.57 -16.10
N ILE A 93 -7.31 -2.44 -16.54
CA ILE A 93 -7.20 -3.88 -16.25
C ILE A 93 -5.84 -4.40 -16.71
N ASN A 94 -5.43 -4.05 -17.94
CA ASN A 94 -4.18 -4.56 -18.52
C ASN A 94 -2.94 -4.00 -17.82
N SER A 95 -2.90 -2.68 -17.53
CA SER A 95 -1.77 -2.08 -16.82
C SER A 95 -1.65 -2.61 -15.40
N PHE A 96 -2.76 -2.75 -14.68
CA PHE A 96 -2.77 -3.24 -13.32
C PHE A 96 -2.42 -4.74 -13.25
N ALA A 97 -2.92 -5.53 -14.20
CA ALA A 97 -2.56 -6.94 -14.34
C ALA A 97 -1.05 -7.10 -14.57
N SER A 98 -0.48 -6.31 -15.49
CA SER A 98 0.97 -6.31 -15.76
C SER A 98 1.79 -5.91 -14.54
N GLU A 99 1.34 -4.93 -13.75
CA GLU A 99 2.03 -4.55 -12.52
C GLU A 99 2.04 -5.69 -11.50
N ILE A 100 0.91 -6.41 -11.33
CA ILE A 100 0.82 -7.56 -10.43
C ILE A 100 1.73 -8.70 -10.90
N ASP A 101 1.82 -8.95 -12.21
CA ASP A 101 2.67 -10.02 -12.76
C ASP A 101 4.16 -9.73 -12.61
N ASN A 102 4.54 -8.47 -12.60
CA ASN A 102 5.94 -8.04 -12.56
C ASN A 102 6.42 -7.67 -11.16
N CYS A 103 5.61 -7.82 -10.12
CA CYS A 103 6.02 -7.56 -8.75
C CYS A 103 5.98 -8.80 -7.86
N LYS A 104 6.84 -8.83 -6.84
CA LYS A 104 6.78 -9.84 -5.78
C LYS A 104 5.60 -9.58 -4.85
N TYR A 105 5.42 -8.32 -4.47
CA TYR A 105 4.31 -7.84 -3.66
C TYR A 105 3.87 -6.46 -4.14
N MET A 106 2.60 -6.15 -3.95
CA MET A 106 2.06 -4.80 -4.11
C MET A 106 1.25 -4.45 -2.86
N ILE A 107 1.55 -3.32 -2.19
CA ILE A 107 0.64 -2.75 -1.20
C ILE A 107 -0.32 -1.83 -1.95
N LEU A 108 -1.61 -2.06 -1.81
CA LEU A 108 -2.67 -1.30 -2.46
C LEU A 108 -3.54 -0.60 -1.41
N CYS A 109 -3.77 0.69 -1.57
CA CYS A 109 -4.77 1.43 -0.81
C CYS A 109 -6.15 1.25 -1.46
N VAL A 110 -7.11 0.80 -0.67
CA VAL A 110 -8.50 0.58 -1.11
C VAL A 110 -9.46 1.33 -0.19
N GLU A 111 -10.64 1.62 -0.66
CA GLU A 111 -11.72 2.15 0.16
C GLU A 111 -12.29 1.05 1.07
N SER A 112 -12.29 1.30 2.38
CA SER A 112 -12.70 0.31 3.39
C SER A 112 -14.14 -0.16 3.18
N SER A 113 -15.06 0.75 2.91
CA SER A 113 -16.48 0.45 2.72
C SER A 113 -16.72 -0.46 1.52
N VAL A 114 -16.06 -0.17 0.40
CA VAL A 114 -16.16 -0.97 -0.84
C VAL A 114 -15.49 -2.32 -0.66
N PHE A 115 -14.29 -2.34 -0.08
CA PHE A 115 -13.50 -3.57 0.06
C PHE A 115 -14.16 -4.59 1.01
N ASN A 116 -14.70 -4.12 2.12
CA ASN A 116 -15.35 -4.97 3.12
C ASN A 116 -16.86 -5.14 2.88
N ASN A 117 -17.43 -4.48 1.88
CA ASN A 117 -18.89 -4.41 1.66
C ASN A 117 -19.65 -3.96 2.92
N ASP A 118 -19.12 -2.96 3.60
CA ASP A 118 -19.64 -2.43 4.85
C ASP A 118 -19.59 -0.91 4.84
N THR A 119 -20.74 -0.27 4.61
CA THR A 119 -20.87 1.19 4.49
C THR A 119 -20.61 1.95 5.79
N SER A 120 -20.57 1.27 6.93
CA SER A 120 -20.17 1.87 8.21
C SER A 120 -18.66 2.12 8.32
N MET A 121 -17.86 1.44 7.48
CA MET A 121 -16.41 1.62 7.44
C MET A 121 -16.04 2.83 6.58
N VAL A 122 -15.41 3.82 7.18
CA VAL A 122 -14.95 5.03 6.50
C VAL A 122 -13.43 5.07 6.46
N GLY A 123 -12.88 5.47 5.30
CA GLY A 123 -11.45 5.70 5.14
C GLY A 123 -10.73 4.67 4.27
N GLY A 124 -9.42 4.86 4.13
CA GLY A 124 -8.55 3.96 3.38
C GLY A 124 -8.16 2.72 4.18
N HIS A 125 -7.99 1.63 3.47
CA HIS A 125 -7.48 0.37 4.00
C HIS A 125 -6.34 -0.13 3.12
N TYR A 126 -5.30 -0.71 3.71
CA TYR A 126 -4.19 -1.28 2.97
C TYR A 126 -4.29 -2.79 2.92
N VAL A 127 -4.11 -3.34 1.71
CA VAL A 127 -4.03 -4.77 1.44
C VAL A 127 -2.77 -5.09 0.63
N ILE A 128 -2.33 -6.35 0.68
CA ILE A 128 -1.20 -6.82 -0.10
C ILE A 128 -1.72 -7.69 -1.24
N LEU A 129 -1.26 -7.43 -2.46
CA LEU A 129 -1.47 -8.29 -3.61
C LEU A 129 -0.21 -9.13 -3.84
N ASN A 130 -0.41 -10.43 -4.09
CA ASN A 130 0.70 -11.38 -4.30
C ASN A 130 0.32 -12.37 -5.40
N GLY A 131 0.51 -11.94 -6.64
CA GLY A 131 0.25 -12.74 -7.84
C GLY A 131 -1.22 -12.87 -8.23
N ARG A 132 -1.44 -13.37 -9.44
CA ARG A 132 -2.78 -13.59 -10.00
C ARG A 132 -2.83 -14.83 -10.90
N LYS A 133 -4.05 -15.30 -11.15
CA LYS A 133 -4.35 -16.31 -12.17
C LYS A 133 -5.56 -15.82 -12.99
N GLY A 134 -5.33 -15.46 -14.25
CA GLY A 134 -6.34 -14.79 -15.07
C GLY A 134 -6.76 -13.45 -14.40
N ASN A 135 -8.07 -13.26 -14.21
CA ASN A 135 -8.61 -12.06 -13.56
C ASN A 135 -8.75 -12.19 -12.03
N LYS A 136 -8.26 -13.27 -11.44
CA LYS A 136 -8.31 -13.51 -9.99
C LYS A 136 -6.96 -13.20 -9.35
N VAL A 137 -6.95 -12.31 -8.39
CA VAL A 137 -5.77 -11.81 -7.66
C VAL A 137 -5.78 -12.37 -6.25
N LYS A 138 -4.63 -12.88 -5.79
CA LYS A 138 -4.43 -13.27 -4.39
C LYS A 138 -4.21 -12.02 -3.55
N VAL A 139 -5.09 -11.81 -2.59
CA VAL A 139 -5.09 -10.66 -1.68
C VAL A 139 -4.86 -11.14 -0.25
N ILE A 140 -3.93 -10.49 0.43
CA ILE A 140 -3.64 -10.69 1.84
C ILE A 140 -4.18 -9.46 2.57
N ASN A 141 -5.22 -9.68 3.37
CA ASN A 141 -5.93 -8.64 4.10
C ASN A 141 -5.52 -8.67 5.58
N PRO A 142 -4.83 -7.66 6.10
CA PRO A 142 -4.49 -7.60 7.52
C PRO A 142 -5.73 -7.22 8.34
N ILE A 143 -6.13 -8.11 9.26
CA ILE A 143 -7.25 -7.90 10.17
C ILE A 143 -6.79 -8.18 11.60
N LYS A 144 -6.70 -7.15 12.44
CA LYS A 144 -6.42 -7.29 13.89
C LYS A 144 -5.31 -8.32 14.20
N GLU A 145 -4.11 -8.08 13.69
CA GLU A 145 -2.92 -8.95 13.86
C GLU A 145 -2.96 -10.32 13.16
N LYS A 146 -3.99 -10.57 12.34
CA LYS A 146 -4.11 -11.76 11.50
C LYS A 146 -4.10 -11.37 10.04
N TYR A 147 -3.84 -12.34 9.18
CA TYR A 147 -3.88 -12.17 7.73
C TYR A 147 -4.93 -13.10 7.14
N GLU A 148 -5.97 -12.50 6.57
CA GLU A 148 -6.96 -13.23 5.80
C GLU A 148 -6.52 -13.29 4.34
N ILE A 149 -6.48 -14.48 3.76
CA ILE A 149 -6.14 -14.66 2.33
C ILE A 149 -7.45 -14.79 1.55
N LYS A 150 -7.64 -13.86 0.61
CA LYS A 150 -8.79 -13.83 -0.31
C LYS A 150 -8.32 -13.97 -1.75
N THR A 151 -9.22 -14.42 -2.61
CA THR A 151 -9.04 -14.35 -4.06
C THR A 151 -10.12 -13.45 -4.63
N LEU A 152 -9.74 -12.29 -5.15
CA LEU A 152 -10.66 -11.26 -5.62
C LEU A 152 -10.50 -11.01 -7.13
N ASN A 153 -11.56 -10.53 -7.77
CA ASN A 153 -11.51 -10.15 -9.17
C ASN A 153 -10.74 -8.81 -9.33
N ILE A 154 -9.91 -8.71 -10.35
CA ILE A 154 -9.11 -7.51 -10.64
C ILE A 154 -9.99 -6.26 -10.84
N ASN A 155 -11.16 -6.40 -11.48
CA ASN A 155 -12.10 -5.28 -11.67
C ASN A 155 -12.65 -4.77 -10.35
N PHE A 156 -12.90 -5.67 -9.39
CA PHE A 156 -13.31 -5.29 -8.05
C PHE A 156 -12.23 -4.47 -7.33
N LEU A 157 -10.98 -4.91 -7.43
CA LEU A 157 -9.85 -4.20 -6.82
C LEU A 157 -9.66 -2.81 -7.44
N ILE A 158 -9.75 -2.69 -8.76
CA ILE A 158 -9.70 -1.38 -9.46
C ILE A 158 -10.83 -0.47 -8.98
N LYS A 159 -12.06 -0.98 -8.88
CA LYS A 159 -13.20 -0.21 -8.35
C LYS A 159 -12.93 0.25 -6.91
N ALA A 160 -12.42 -0.65 -6.06
CA ALA A 160 -12.18 -0.36 -4.65
C ALA A 160 -11.02 0.64 -4.40
N CYS A 161 -10.08 0.79 -5.34
CA CYS A 161 -8.92 1.68 -5.15
C CYS A 161 -9.00 3.00 -5.92
N LYS A 162 -9.82 3.09 -6.99
CA LYS A 162 -9.80 4.22 -7.93
C LYS A 162 -10.17 5.54 -7.28
N ASP A 163 -11.20 5.56 -6.45
CA ASP A 163 -11.69 6.77 -5.78
C ASP A 163 -10.74 7.26 -4.68
N TYR A 164 -9.83 6.37 -4.23
CA TYR A 164 -8.71 6.69 -3.34
C TYR A 164 -7.39 6.97 -4.10
N GLY A 165 -7.46 7.35 -5.38
CA GLY A 165 -6.29 7.69 -6.20
C GLY A 165 -5.44 6.49 -6.59
N ALA A 166 -5.91 5.27 -6.37
CA ALA A 166 -5.21 4.00 -6.69
C ALA A 166 -3.74 3.98 -6.25
N TRP A 167 -3.47 4.47 -5.03
CA TRP A 167 -2.14 4.51 -4.44
C TRP A 167 -1.62 3.10 -4.17
N ARG A 168 -0.42 2.81 -4.67
CA ARG A 168 0.20 1.50 -4.54
C ARG A 168 1.71 1.55 -4.47
N ILE A 169 2.30 0.69 -3.65
CA ILE A 169 3.73 0.43 -3.59
C ILE A 169 3.98 -0.89 -4.32
N ILE A 170 4.81 -0.85 -5.35
CA ILE A 170 5.28 -2.01 -6.10
C ILE A 170 6.62 -2.44 -5.53
N ILE A 171 6.73 -3.69 -5.11
CA ILE A 171 7.95 -4.28 -4.58
C ILE A 171 8.42 -5.33 -5.59
N MET A 172 9.49 -5.02 -6.28
CA MET A 172 10.06 -5.90 -7.31
C MET A 172 10.92 -6.99 -6.68
N GLU A 173 11.07 -8.12 -7.36
CA GLU A 173 12.10 -9.07 -6.99
C GLU A 173 13.49 -8.47 -7.21
N GLU A 174 14.37 -8.67 -6.25
CA GLU A 174 15.79 -8.38 -6.48
C GLU A 174 16.32 -9.39 -7.51
N LYS A 175 16.77 -8.90 -8.64
CA LYS A 175 17.51 -9.74 -9.58
C LYS A 175 18.81 -10.15 -8.90
N ARG A 176 18.92 -11.42 -8.57
CA ARG A 176 20.18 -12.04 -8.12
C ARG A 176 21.19 -12.06 -9.23
#